data_03dcc208b37f07601e36a4ee3822dbd8
#
_entry.id   03dcc208b37f07601e36a4ee3822dbd8
#
_cell.length_a   1.000
_cell.length_b   1.000
_cell.length_c   1.000
_cell.angle_alpha   90.00
_cell.angle_beta   90.00
_cell.angle_gamma   90.00
#
_symmetry.space_group_name_H-M   'P 1'
#
loop_
_entity.id
_entity.type
_entity.pdbx_description
1 polymer ?
#
loop_
_entity_poly.entity_id
_entity_poly.type
_entity_poly.pdbx_seq_one_letter_code
_entity_poly.pdbx_strand_id
1 'polypeptide(L)'
;MKKGKLLIIDDNEDILFALNLLLEPYMEQIRVATQPERIDHFMRTFIPDIILLDMNFKRDAISGQEGFYWLEKIKKIDPDVVVLFMTAYSDTDKAVRAIKAGATDFIPKPWEKEKLLATLSSALELRESRAAVRKSKKQVESLS
;
A
#
# COMPACT_ATOMS: atom_id res chain seq x y z
N MET A 1 -1.10 13.63 -15.78
CA MET A 1 -0.16 14.19 -14.80
C MET A 1 0.23 13.13 -13.78
N LYS A 2 1.53 12.93 -13.59
CA LYS A 2 2.02 11.95 -12.62
C LYS A 2 1.80 12.45 -11.21
N LYS A 3 1.29 11.61 -10.33
CA LYS A 3 0.95 12.01 -8.98
C LYS A 3 1.15 10.88 -7.98
N GLY A 4 1.76 11.20 -6.85
CA GLY A 4 1.90 10.29 -5.73
C GLY A 4 3.13 9.39 -5.77
N LYS A 5 3.57 8.98 -4.59
CA LYS A 5 4.71 8.07 -4.40
C LYS A 5 4.20 6.70 -4.01
N LEU A 6 4.65 5.69 -4.73
CA LEU A 6 4.20 4.31 -4.56
C LEU A 6 5.37 3.40 -4.16
N LEU A 7 5.16 2.64 -3.11
CA LEU A 7 6.09 1.58 -2.70
C LEU A 7 5.42 0.22 -2.95
N ILE A 8 6.12 -0.67 -3.63
CA ILE A 8 5.61 -2.02 -3.95
C ILE A 8 6.49 -3.06 -3.28
N ILE A 9 5.90 -3.91 -2.48
CA ILE A 9 6.61 -4.99 -1.78
C ILE A 9 6.04 -6.34 -2.22
N ASP A 10 6.86 -7.14 -2.89
CA ASP A 10 6.50 -8.48 -3.35
C ASP A 10 7.77 -9.29 -3.52
N ASP A 11 7.81 -10.52 -3.05
CA ASP A 11 9.00 -11.35 -3.16
C ASP A 11 9.26 -11.88 -4.58
N ASN A 12 8.33 -11.67 -5.51
CA ASN A 12 8.47 -12.04 -6.91
C ASN A 12 8.97 -10.84 -7.73
N GLU A 13 10.22 -10.90 -8.18
CA GLU A 13 10.83 -9.81 -8.95
C GLU A 13 10.12 -9.53 -10.28
N ASP A 14 9.54 -10.55 -10.91
CA ASP A 14 8.82 -10.38 -12.17
C ASP A 14 7.56 -9.54 -11.98
N ILE A 15 6.86 -9.72 -10.86
CA ILE A 15 5.70 -8.92 -10.50
C ILE A 15 6.12 -7.47 -10.26
N LEU A 16 7.19 -7.26 -9.52
CA LEU A 16 7.71 -5.91 -9.27
C LEU A 16 8.06 -5.19 -10.57
N PHE A 17 8.74 -5.89 -11.47
CA PHE A 17 9.12 -5.34 -12.77
C PHE A 17 7.88 -4.98 -13.58
N ALA A 18 6.91 -5.88 -13.67
CA ALA A 18 5.69 -5.67 -14.43
C ALA A 18 4.87 -4.50 -13.91
N LEU A 19 4.70 -4.40 -12.59
CA LEU A 19 3.96 -3.31 -11.98
C LEU A 19 4.68 -1.97 -12.14
N ASN A 20 5.98 -1.96 -11.97
CA ASN A 20 6.77 -0.74 -12.15
C ASN A 20 6.62 -0.21 -13.58
N LEU A 21 6.74 -1.09 -14.56
CA LEU A 21 6.61 -0.73 -15.96
C LEU A 21 5.21 -0.21 -16.29
N LEU A 22 4.18 -0.88 -15.77
CA LEU A 22 2.78 -0.52 -16.00
C LEU A 22 2.43 0.83 -15.36
N LEU A 23 2.91 1.07 -14.17
CA LEU A 23 2.48 2.22 -13.35
C LEU A 23 3.37 3.45 -13.46
N GLU A 24 4.57 3.31 -14.01
CA GLU A 24 5.50 4.42 -14.15
C GLU A 24 4.88 5.67 -14.80
N PRO A 25 4.08 5.55 -15.87
CA PRO A 25 3.48 6.75 -16.50
C PRO A 25 2.50 7.51 -15.62
N TYR A 26 1.99 6.88 -14.57
CA TYR A 26 0.91 7.44 -13.76
C TYR A 26 1.35 7.91 -12.38
N MET A 27 2.52 7.48 -11.90
CA MET A 27 3.02 7.80 -10.57
C MET A 27 4.19 8.77 -10.63
N GLU A 28 4.29 9.63 -9.63
CA GLU A 28 5.41 10.56 -9.50
C GLU A 28 6.72 9.80 -9.31
N GLN A 29 6.74 8.87 -8.37
CA GLN A 29 7.89 8.02 -8.08
C GLN A 29 7.42 6.65 -7.63
N ILE A 30 8.19 5.62 -7.99
CA ILE A 30 7.93 4.24 -7.56
C ILE A 30 9.22 3.67 -6.98
N ARG A 31 9.07 2.96 -5.85
CA ARG A 31 10.16 2.15 -5.28
C ARG A 31 9.64 0.74 -5.10
N VAL A 32 10.51 -0.23 -5.26
CA VAL A 32 10.16 -1.66 -5.16
C VAL A 32 11.14 -2.36 -4.23
N ALA A 33 10.67 -3.39 -3.55
CA ALA A 33 11.51 -4.23 -2.71
C ALA A 33 10.95 -5.64 -2.65
N THR A 34 11.85 -6.63 -2.56
CA THR A 34 11.46 -8.03 -2.44
C THR A 34 11.28 -8.46 -0.99
N GLN A 35 11.76 -7.68 -0.05
CA GLN A 35 11.74 -8.01 1.37
C GLN A 35 10.97 -6.97 2.16
N PRO A 36 9.99 -7.41 2.97
CA PRO A 36 9.19 -6.45 3.75
C PRO A 36 10.00 -5.70 4.82
N GLU A 37 11.16 -6.22 5.21
CA GLU A 37 12.05 -5.53 6.13
C GLU A 37 12.53 -4.18 5.60
N ARG A 38 12.48 -3.98 4.29
CA ARG A 38 12.85 -2.70 3.67
C ARG A 38 11.80 -1.62 3.87
N ILE A 39 10.62 -1.98 4.34
CA ILE A 39 9.53 -1.02 4.54
C ILE A 39 9.94 0.10 5.50
N ASP A 40 10.56 -0.23 6.63
CA ASP A 40 11.03 0.77 7.59
C ASP A 40 11.91 1.83 6.93
N HIS A 41 12.87 1.39 6.13
CA HIS A 41 13.78 2.30 5.44
C HIS A 41 13.01 3.24 4.51
N PHE A 42 12.11 2.71 3.69
CA PHE A 42 11.35 3.53 2.74
C PHE A 42 10.32 4.43 3.42
N MET A 43 9.77 4.02 4.54
CA MET A 43 8.86 4.88 5.30
C MET A 43 9.57 6.15 5.80
N ARG A 44 10.86 6.04 6.11
CA ARG A 44 11.65 7.18 6.60
C ARG A 44 12.29 8.01 5.49
N THR A 45 12.71 7.37 4.39
CA THR A 45 13.50 8.06 3.35
C THR A 45 12.67 8.44 2.13
N PHE A 46 11.73 7.60 1.73
CA PHE A 46 10.90 7.81 0.55
C PHE A 46 9.55 8.46 0.91
N ILE A 47 9.01 8.10 2.06
CA ILE A 47 7.71 8.59 2.57
C ILE A 47 6.60 8.34 1.53
N PRO A 48 6.26 7.07 1.27
CA PRO A 48 5.26 6.75 0.24
C PRO A 48 3.85 7.22 0.63
N ASP A 49 3.05 7.53 -0.36
CA ASP A 49 1.62 7.82 -0.18
C ASP A 49 0.81 6.54 -0.16
N ILE A 50 1.22 5.55 -0.95
CA ILE A 50 0.54 4.27 -1.09
C ILE A 50 1.58 3.16 -1.00
N ILE A 51 1.22 2.07 -0.33
CA ILE A 51 2.03 0.85 -0.29
C ILE A 51 1.19 -0.29 -0.87
N LEU A 52 1.69 -0.93 -1.93
CA LEU A 52 1.15 -2.20 -2.42
C LEU A 52 1.95 -3.30 -1.74
N LEU A 53 1.29 -4.08 -0.90
CA LEU A 53 1.93 -5.10 -0.09
C LEU A 53 1.40 -6.48 -0.46
N ASP A 54 2.29 -7.37 -0.89
CA ASP A 54 1.92 -8.76 -1.15
C ASP A 54 1.50 -9.45 0.16
N MET A 55 0.37 -10.13 0.14
CA MET A 55 -0.07 -10.91 1.30
C MET A 55 0.59 -12.28 1.37
N ASN A 56 1.11 -12.77 0.25
CA ASN A 56 1.56 -14.15 0.12
C ASN A 56 3.06 -14.25 -0.08
N PHE A 57 3.85 -13.80 0.92
CA PHE A 57 5.28 -14.03 0.90
C PHE A 57 5.55 -15.53 0.98
N LYS A 58 6.55 -16.02 0.24
CA LYS A 58 6.87 -17.44 0.19
C LYS A 58 7.09 -18.06 1.56
N ARG A 59 7.75 -17.34 2.45
CA ARG A 59 8.04 -17.81 3.81
C ARG A 59 6.84 -17.81 4.74
N ASP A 60 5.70 -17.23 4.30
CA ASP A 60 4.47 -17.16 5.09
C ASP A 60 3.24 -17.31 4.20
N ALA A 61 3.33 -18.17 3.18
CA ALA A 61 2.29 -18.30 2.16
C ALA A 61 0.97 -18.86 2.70
N ILE A 62 1.01 -19.61 3.81
CA ILE A 62 -0.17 -20.27 4.35
C ILE A 62 -1.01 -19.35 5.23
N SER A 63 -0.38 -18.63 6.17
CA SER A 63 -1.10 -17.83 7.16
C SER A 63 -1.35 -16.39 6.76
N GLY A 64 -0.49 -15.80 5.94
CA GLY A 64 -0.56 -14.38 5.60
C GLY A 64 -0.23 -13.46 6.77
N GLN A 65 0.26 -13.99 7.89
CA GLN A 65 0.49 -13.23 9.11
C GLN A 65 1.56 -12.15 8.95
N GLU A 66 2.54 -12.40 8.11
CA GLU A 66 3.59 -11.42 7.86
C GLU A 66 3.03 -10.13 7.26
N GLY A 67 2.07 -10.25 6.32
CA GLY A 67 1.40 -9.08 5.75
C GLY A 67 0.65 -8.27 6.81
N PHE A 68 -0.06 -8.96 7.71
CA PHE A 68 -0.78 -8.30 8.81
C PHE A 68 0.16 -7.61 9.79
N TYR A 69 1.27 -8.25 10.11
CA TYR A 69 2.31 -7.67 10.97
C TYR A 69 2.82 -6.34 10.38
N TRP A 70 3.15 -6.34 9.09
CA TRP A 70 3.65 -5.13 8.43
C TRP A 70 2.60 -4.05 8.30
N LEU A 71 1.35 -4.42 8.05
CA LEU A 71 0.24 -3.45 8.02
C LEU A 71 0.15 -2.68 9.33
N GLU A 72 0.18 -3.40 10.45
CA GLU A 72 0.11 -2.78 11.77
C GLU A 72 1.28 -1.85 12.01
N LYS A 73 2.49 -2.30 11.68
CA LYS A 73 3.71 -1.51 11.84
C LYS A 73 3.69 -0.25 10.99
N ILE A 74 3.28 -0.35 9.73
CA ILE A 74 3.17 0.78 8.82
C ILE A 74 2.22 1.83 9.39
N LYS A 75 1.07 1.42 9.87
CA LYS A 75 0.07 2.33 10.40
C LYS A 75 0.51 3.05 11.67
N LYS A 76 1.39 2.44 12.45
CA LYS A 76 1.99 3.11 13.61
C LYS A 76 2.98 4.19 13.19
N ILE A 77 3.71 3.97 12.10
CA ILE A 77 4.69 4.95 11.59
C ILE A 77 3.99 6.12 10.93
N ASP A 78 3.02 5.84 10.05
CA ASP A 78 2.27 6.88 9.32
C ASP A 78 0.80 6.46 9.20
N PRO A 79 -0.08 6.99 10.05
CA PRO A 79 -1.51 6.62 10.00
C PRO A 79 -2.22 7.09 8.73
N ASP A 80 -1.63 8.02 7.96
CA ASP A 80 -2.25 8.56 6.76
C ASP A 80 -1.90 7.79 5.49
N VAL A 81 -0.88 6.93 5.54
CA VAL A 81 -0.50 6.12 4.37
C VAL A 81 -1.61 5.12 4.03
N VAL A 82 -1.83 4.91 2.74
CA VAL A 82 -2.84 3.96 2.28
C VAL A 82 -2.16 2.64 1.94
N VAL A 83 -2.58 1.56 2.58
CA VAL A 83 -2.06 0.22 2.33
C VAL A 83 -3.07 -0.57 1.52
N LEU A 84 -2.63 -1.09 0.38
CA LEU A 84 -3.40 -1.96 -0.50
C LEU A 84 -2.70 -3.31 -0.53
N PHE A 85 -3.44 -4.39 -0.27
CA PHE A 85 -2.87 -5.73 -0.36
C PHE A 85 -3.02 -6.31 -1.75
N MET A 86 -2.02 -7.06 -2.18
CA MET A 86 -2.12 -7.90 -3.37
C MET A 86 -2.32 -9.34 -2.92
N THR A 87 -3.35 -10.00 -3.46
CA THR A 87 -3.69 -11.37 -3.06
C THR A 87 -3.93 -12.24 -4.30
N ALA A 88 -3.76 -13.56 -4.13
CA ALA A 88 -4.20 -14.49 -5.15
C ALA A 88 -5.73 -14.43 -5.26
N TYR A 89 -6.26 -14.61 -6.46
CA TYR A 89 -7.69 -14.51 -6.73
C TYR A 89 -8.53 -15.42 -5.83
N SER A 90 -7.97 -16.56 -5.40
CA SER A 90 -8.64 -17.53 -4.54
C SER A 90 -8.64 -17.18 -3.05
N ASP A 91 -7.93 -16.13 -2.63
CA ASP A 91 -7.73 -15.81 -1.22
C ASP A 91 -8.69 -14.73 -0.71
N THR A 92 -9.98 -14.90 -0.97
CA THR A 92 -11.00 -13.92 -0.56
C THR A 92 -11.06 -13.72 0.95
N ASP A 93 -10.91 -14.81 1.73
CA ASP A 93 -10.94 -14.73 3.20
C ASP A 93 -9.79 -13.87 3.74
N LYS A 94 -8.60 -14.01 3.16
CA LYS A 94 -7.45 -13.17 3.54
C LYS A 94 -7.69 -11.71 3.20
N ALA A 95 -8.30 -11.43 2.05
CA ALA A 95 -8.62 -10.07 1.63
C ALA A 95 -9.59 -9.41 2.61
N VAL A 96 -10.64 -10.12 3.01
CA VAL A 96 -11.63 -9.62 3.98
C VAL A 96 -10.95 -9.33 5.33
N ARG A 97 -10.11 -10.23 5.80
CA ARG A 97 -9.37 -10.06 7.06
C ARG A 97 -8.44 -8.85 7.00
N ALA A 98 -7.79 -8.64 5.85
CA ALA A 98 -6.90 -7.50 5.64
C ALA A 98 -7.65 -6.17 5.77
N ILE A 99 -8.82 -6.08 5.18
CA ILE A 99 -9.64 -4.87 5.26
C ILE A 99 -10.09 -4.63 6.70
N LYS A 100 -10.50 -5.68 7.41
CA LYS A 100 -10.86 -5.57 8.82
C LYS A 100 -9.69 -5.14 9.70
N ALA A 101 -8.46 -5.50 9.31
CA ALA A 101 -7.25 -5.13 10.04
C ALA A 101 -6.77 -3.70 9.72
N GLY A 102 -7.41 -3.01 8.79
CA GLY A 102 -7.09 -1.63 8.47
C GLY A 102 -6.52 -1.36 7.09
N ALA A 103 -6.40 -2.38 6.23
CA ALA A 103 -6.07 -2.16 4.82
C ALA A 103 -7.24 -1.46 4.14
N THR A 104 -6.93 -0.58 3.19
CA THR A 104 -7.96 0.18 2.49
C THR A 104 -8.70 -0.69 1.47
N ASP A 105 -7.97 -1.54 0.76
CA ASP A 105 -8.52 -2.37 -0.30
C ASP A 105 -7.53 -3.48 -0.63
N PHE A 106 -7.89 -4.33 -1.58
CA PHE A 106 -7.00 -5.36 -2.07
C PHE A 106 -7.03 -5.41 -3.60
N ILE A 107 -5.96 -5.93 -4.19
CA ILE A 107 -5.83 -6.09 -5.64
C ILE A 107 -5.59 -7.56 -5.92
N PRO A 108 -6.50 -8.23 -6.65
CA PRO A 108 -6.31 -9.65 -6.98
C PRO A 108 -5.22 -9.83 -8.04
N LYS A 109 -4.50 -10.92 -7.94
CA LYS A 109 -3.55 -11.34 -8.97
C LYS A 109 -4.19 -12.44 -9.82
N PRO A 110 -4.19 -12.33 -11.14
CA PRO A 110 -3.71 -11.22 -11.96
C PRO A 110 -4.63 -10.01 -11.91
N TRP A 111 -4.03 -8.83 -12.02
CA TRP A 111 -4.79 -7.57 -11.96
C TRP A 111 -5.31 -7.15 -13.33
N GLU A 112 -6.38 -6.36 -13.31
CA GLU A 112 -6.88 -5.67 -14.50
C GLU A 112 -6.39 -4.22 -14.44
N LYS A 113 -5.79 -3.73 -15.53
CA LYS A 113 -5.16 -2.41 -15.58
C LYS A 113 -6.10 -1.28 -15.13
N GLU A 114 -7.30 -1.23 -15.68
CA GLU A 114 -8.25 -0.17 -15.38
C GLU A 114 -8.67 -0.16 -13.91
N LYS A 115 -8.91 -1.35 -13.36
CA LYS A 115 -9.26 -1.49 -11.94
C LYS A 115 -8.11 -1.10 -11.03
N LEU A 116 -6.90 -1.51 -11.39
CA LEU A 116 -5.70 -1.14 -10.63
C LEU A 116 -5.51 0.37 -10.61
N LEU A 117 -5.59 1.01 -11.76
CA LEU A 117 -5.44 2.47 -11.85
C LEU A 117 -6.54 3.21 -11.09
N ALA A 118 -7.79 2.74 -11.16
CA ALA A 118 -8.89 3.33 -10.41
C ALA A 118 -8.67 3.20 -8.89
N THR A 119 -8.22 2.04 -8.44
CA THR A 119 -7.92 1.81 -7.03
C THR A 119 -6.81 2.71 -6.52
N LEU A 120 -5.75 2.89 -7.32
CA LEU A 120 -4.65 3.79 -6.96
C LEU A 120 -5.09 5.25 -6.92
N SER A 121 -5.92 5.68 -7.87
CA SER A 121 -6.46 7.03 -7.89
C SER A 121 -7.29 7.32 -6.63
N SER A 122 -8.18 6.39 -6.27
CA SER A 122 -8.98 6.51 -5.05
C SER A 122 -8.11 6.51 -3.80
N ALA A 123 -7.05 5.72 -3.80
CA ALA A 123 -6.11 5.67 -2.68
C ALA A 123 -5.38 7.00 -2.48
N LEU A 124 -4.98 7.65 -3.57
CA LEU A 124 -4.35 8.98 -3.47
C LEU A 124 -5.30 10.03 -2.92
N GLU A 125 -6.56 10.01 -3.35
CA GLU A 125 -7.57 10.91 -2.82
C GLU A 125 -7.78 10.69 -1.32
N LEU A 126 -7.81 9.42 -0.90
CA LEU A 126 -7.96 9.08 0.51
C LEU A 126 -6.75 9.57 1.32
N ARG A 127 -5.54 9.39 0.80
CA ARG A 127 -4.32 9.88 1.45
C ARG A 127 -4.38 11.38 1.68
N GLU A 128 -4.75 12.13 0.66
CA GLU A 128 -4.88 13.58 0.74
C GLU A 128 -5.94 14.00 1.75
N SER A 129 -7.08 13.31 1.75
CA SER A 129 -8.18 13.57 2.68
C SER A 129 -7.76 13.31 4.14
N ARG A 130 -7.07 12.21 4.41
CA ARG A 130 -6.56 11.89 5.74
C ARG A 130 -5.59 12.95 6.26
N ALA A 131 -4.66 13.37 5.40
CA ALA A 131 -3.68 14.41 5.75
C ALA A 131 -4.36 15.75 6.04
N ALA A 132 -5.38 16.11 5.26
CA ALA A 132 -6.13 17.35 5.45
C ALA A 132 -6.92 17.34 6.76
N VAL A 133 -7.56 16.21 7.10
CA VAL A 133 -8.30 16.06 8.36
C VAL A 133 -7.36 16.19 9.56
N ARG A 134 -6.20 15.54 9.50
CA ARG A 134 -5.21 15.62 10.58
C ARG A 134 -4.71 17.05 10.78
N LYS A 135 -4.41 17.74 9.70
CA LYS A 135 -3.97 19.14 9.76
C LYS A 135 -5.04 20.04 10.36
N SER A 136 -6.29 19.84 9.98
CA SER A 136 -7.42 20.59 10.50
C SER A 136 -7.59 20.39 12.00
N LYS A 137 -7.48 19.15 12.48
CA LYS A 137 -7.53 18.83 13.91
C LYS A 137 -6.43 19.53 14.70
N LYS A 138 -5.21 19.54 14.18
CA LYS A 138 -4.08 20.21 14.83
C LYS A 138 -4.31 21.72 14.96
N GLN A 139 -4.88 22.34 13.94
CA GLN A 139 -5.20 23.77 13.98
C GLN A 139 -6.24 24.09 15.05
N VAL A 140 -7.28 23.27 15.15
CA VAL A 140 -8.32 23.45 16.18
C VAL A 140 -7.71 23.28 17.58
N GLU A 141 -6.89 22.28 17.78
CA GLU A 141 -6.24 22.05 19.07
C GLU A 141 -5.33 23.22 19.49
N SER A 142 -4.62 23.82 18.54
CA SER A 142 -3.74 24.95 18.82
C SER A 142 -4.48 26.25 19.13
N LEU A 143 -5.74 26.36 18.71
CA LEU A 143 -6.59 27.53 18.98
C LEU A 143 -7.28 27.43 20.34
N SER A 144 -7.35 26.25 20.89
CA SER A 144 -7.99 26.02 22.17
C SER A 144 -6.97 26.13 23.31
#